data_4df012ba1b6a7927632ee5d8ddd8d108
#
_entry.id   4df012ba1b6a7927632ee5d8ddd8d108
#
_cell.length_a   1.000
_cell.length_b   1.000
_cell.length_c   1.000
_cell.angle_alpha   90.00
_cell.angle_beta   90.00
_cell.angle_gamma   90.00
#
_symmetry.space_group_name_H-M   'P 1'
#
loop_
_entity.id
_entity.type
_entity.pdbx_description
1 polymer ?
#
loop_
_entity_poly.entity_id
_entity_poly.type
_entity_poly.pdbx_seq_one_letter_code
_entity_poly.pdbx_strand_id
1 'polypeptide(L)'
;MTKCEFYREGERITGFSVSGHSGYAEAGSDIVCAAISAAVSLAEATINDVCGAKAKVRVKEADARVTLTLPASCEEEDTVQAVLAGMMVYLIDLRDQYPDYIEVLEV
;
A
#
# COMPACT_ATOMS: atom_id res chain seq x y z
N MET A 1 -10.36 -3.06 -11.30
CA MET A 1 -9.21 -2.18 -11.10
C MET A 1 -8.87 -2.09 -9.63
N THR A 2 -7.61 -2.23 -9.29
CA THR A 2 -7.14 -2.02 -7.92
C THR A 2 -6.90 -0.53 -7.68
N LYS A 3 -7.37 -0.02 -6.56
CA LYS A 3 -7.22 1.37 -6.17
C LYS A 3 -6.27 1.47 -4.99
N CYS A 4 -5.18 2.20 -5.17
CA CYS A 4 -4.18 2.45 -4.13
C CYS A 4 -4.25 3.91 -3.72
N GLU A 5 -4.55 4.16 -2.45
CA GLU A 5 -4.66 5.51 -1.92
C GLU A 5 -3.61 5.72 -0.83
N PHE A 6 -2.87 6.81 -0.94
CA PHE A 6 -1.89 7.21 0.08
C PHE A 6 -2.41 8.47 0.77
N TYR A 7 -2.45 8.44 2.08
CA TYR A 7 -2.96 9.53 2.90
C TYR A 7 -1.80 10.38 3.42
N ARG A 8 -1.96 11.69 3.35
CA ARG A 8 -0.94 12.63 3.81
C ARG A 8 -1.50 13.61 4.82
N GLU A 9 -0.63 14.03 5.72
CA GLU A 9 -0.86 15.16 6.58
C GLU A 9 0.41 16.01 6.48
N GLY A 10 0.33 17.08 5.71
CA GLY A 10 1.50 17.84 5.31
C GLY A 10 2.43 16.97 4.46
N GLU A 11 3.70 16.89 4.86
CA GLU A 11 4.70 16.07 4.18
C GLU A 11 4.73 14.62 4.67
N ARG A 12 4.03 14.33 5.75
CA ARG A 12 4.01 13.00 6.35
C ARG A 12 2.97 12.12 5.66
N ILE A 13 3.41 10.95 5.21
CA ILE A 13 2.48 9.91 4.75
C ILE A 13 1.94 9.21 6.01
N THR A 14 0.63 9.29 6.23
CA THR A 14 0.00 8.75 7.45
C THR A 14 -0.49 7.33 7.29
N GLY A 15 -0.57 6.84 6.06
CA GLY A 15 -1.01 5.49 5.79
C GLY A 15 -1.40 5.28 4.36
N PHE A 16 -1.96 4.11 4.08
CA PHE A 16 -2.45 3.78 2.75
C PHE A 16 -3.67 2.87 2.84
N SER A 17 -4.40 2.81 1.74
CA SER A 17 -5.49 1.87 1.55
C SER A 17 -5.38 1.29 0.15
N VAL A 18 -5.46 -0.02 0.05
CA VAL A 18 -5.46 -0.74 -1.23
C VAL A 18 -6.73 -1.56 -1.30
N SER A 19 -7.50 -1.40 -2.36
CA SER A 19 -8.81 -2.05 -2.48
C SER A 19 -9.09 -2.52 -3.90
N GLY A 20 -9.96 -3.51 -4.01
CA GLY A 20 -10.43 -4.06 -5.26
C GLY A 20 -9.48 -5.10 -5.84
N HIS A 21 -9.83 -5.56 -7.03
CA HIS A 21 -9.03 -6.50 -7.81
C HIS A 21 -8.60 -5.84 -9.11
N SER A 22 -7.41 -6.16 -9.60
CA SER A 22 -6.88 -5.53 -10.80
C SER A 22 -7.71 -5.85 -12.05
N GLY A 23 -8.26 -7.06 -12.13
CA GLY A 23 -8.99 -7.52 -13.29
C GLY A 23 -8.09 -7.94 -14.45
N TYR A 24 -6.77 -8.05 -14.20
CA TYR A 24 -5.82 -8.47 -15.23
C TYR A 24 -6.04 -9.92 -15.65
N ALA A 25 -6.34 -10.79 -14.66
CA ALA A 25 -6.61 -12.20 -14.87
C ALA A 25 -7.49 -12.73 -13.73
N GLU A 26 -7.85 -13.99 -13.77
CA GLU A 26 -8.58 -14.63 -12.69
C GLU A 26 -7.75 -14.71 -11.41
N ALA A 27 -8.43 -14.79 -10.28
CA ALA A 27 -7.79 -14.96 -8.99
C ALA A 27 -6.83 -16.17 -9.03
N GLY A 28 -5.62 -15.98 -8.50
CA GLY A 28 -4.57 -16.99 -8.52
C GLY A 28 -3.66 -16.92 -9.75
N SER A 29 -4.09 -16.25 -10.82
CA SER A 29 -3.29 -16.05 -12.04
C SER A 29 -2.99 -14.58 -12.31
N ASP A 30 -3.50 -13.68 -11.46
CA ASP A 30 -3.36 -12.24 -11.67
C ASP A 30 -2.01 -11.74 -11.15
N ILE A 31 -1.08 -11.54 -12.07
CA ILE A 31 0.28 -11.08 -11.74
C ILE A 31 0.28 -9.64 -11.22
N VAL A 32 -0.67 -8.82 -11.63
CA VAL A 32 -0.77 -7.44 -11.14
C VAL A 32 -1.22 -7.43 -9.69
N CYS A 33 -2.24 -8.20 -9.34
CA CYS A 33 -2.66 -8.38 -7.95
C CYS A 33 -1.53 -8.92 -7.08
N ALA A 34 -0.79 -9.91 -7.58
CA ALA A 34 0.34 -10.49 -6.87
C ALA A 34 1.44 -9.46 -6.60
N ALA A 35 1.76 -8.63 -7.60
CA ALA A 35 2.76 -7.57 -7.46
C ALA A 35 2.33 -6.53 -6.42
N ILE A 36 1.06 -6.13 -6.43
CA ILE A 36 0.52 -5.18 -5.44
C ILE A 36 0.54 -5.80 -4.04
N SER A 37 0.09 -7.04 -3.91
CA SER A 37 0.07 -7.74 -2.61
C SER A 37 1.45 -7.91 -2.02
N ALA A 38 2.46 -8.17 -2.85
CA ALA A 38 3.85 -8.26 -2.41
C ALA A 38 4.34 -6.92 -1.84
N ALA A 39 4.02 -5.82 -2.50
CA ALA A 39 4.38 -4.48 -2.02
C ALA A 39 3.70 -4.16 -0.68
N VAL A 40 2.42 -4.47 -0.54
CA VAL A 40 1.67 -4.26 0.70
C VAL A 40 2.28 -5.09 1.83
N SER A 41 2.53 -6.37 1.60
CA SER A 41 3.09 -7.26 2.62
C SER A 41 4.49 -6.85 3.05
N LEU A 42 5.33 -6.44 2.11
CA LEU A 42 6.67 -5.97 2.43
C LEU A 42 6.64 -4.68 3.25
N ALA A 43 5.76 -3.74 2.88
CA ALA A 43 5.61 -2.49 3.63
C ALA A 43 5.13 -2.76 5.06
N GLU A 44 4.10 -3.59 5.22
CA GLU A 44 3.56 -3.96 6.53
C GLU A 44 4.62 -4.63 7.41
N ALA A 45 5.32 -5.62 6.87
CA ALA A 45 6.36 -6.34 7.61
C ALA A 45 7.49 -5.40 8.04
N THR A 46 7.94 -4.53 7.15
CA THR A 46 9.02 -3.60 7.45
C THR A 46 8.59 -2.56 8.51
N ILE A 47 7.42 -1.96 8.31
CA ILE A 47 6.91 -0.92 9.21
C ILE A 47 6.67 -1.47 10.62
N ASN A 48 6.00 -2.60 10.74
CA ASN A 48 5.62 -3.15 12.04
C ASN A 48 6.65 -4.10 12.65
N ASP A 49 7.14 -5.07 11.89
CA ASP A 49 8.01 -6.09 12.44
C ASP A 49 9.47 -5.64 12.54
N VAL A 50 9.96 -4.90 11.56
CA VAL A 50 11.34 -4.42 11.56
C VAL A 50 11.47 -3.11 12.32
N CYS A 51 10.61 -2.13 12.02
CA CYS A 51 10.68 -0.80 12.63
C CYS A 51 9.90 -0.67 13.94
N GLY A 52 8.98 -1.58 14.21
CA GLY A 52 8.17 -1.55 15.44
C GLY A 52 7.25 -0.34 15.53
N ALA A 53 6.76 0.16 14.40
CA ALA A 53 5.98 1.39 14.36
C ALA A 53 4.58 1.28 14.96
N LYS A 54 4.08 0.05 15.16
CA LYS A 54 2.73 -0.19 15.70
C LYS A 54 1.62 0.43 14.84
N ALA A 55 1.79 0.36 13.53
CA ALA A 55 0.75 0.78 12.61
C ALA A 55 -0.45 -0.16 12.72
N LYS A 56 -1.64 0.43 12.66
CA LYS A 56 -2.88 -0.34 12.67
C LYS A 56 -3.16 -0.86 11.27
N VAL A 57 -3.36 -2.16 11.13
CA VAL A 57 -3.68 -2.79 9.85
C VAL A 57 -5.08 -3.38 9.94
N ARG A 58 -5.93 -3.03 8.99
CA ARG A 58 -7.29 -3.54 8.90
C ARG A 58 -7.52 -4.19 7.55
N VAL A 59 -8.16 -5.34 7.56
CA VAL A 59 -8.54 -6.06 6.34
C VAL A 59 -10.05 -6.14 6.30
N LYS A 60 -10.63 -5.74 5.16
CA LYS A 60 -12.06 -5.83 4.92
C LYS A 60 -12.27 -6.65 3.65
N GLU A 61 -12.58 -7.92 3.84
CA GLU A 61 -12.69 -8.88 2.73
C GLU A 61 -13.79 -8.52 1.73
N ALA A 62 -14.91 -7.95 2.20
CA ALA A 62 -16.02 -7.57 1.33
C ALA A 62 -15.60 -6.59 0.23
N ASP A 63 -14.66 -5.69 0.54
CA ASP A 63 -14.15 -4.69 -0.41
C ASP A 63 -12.79 -5.08 -1.00
N ALA A 64 -12.28 -6.27 -0.66
CA ALA A 64 -10.91 -6.64 -0.96
C ALA A 64 -9.95 -5.51 -0.56
N ARG A 65 -10.12 -4.98 0.66
CA ARG A 65 -9.42 -3.78 1.12
C ARG A 65 -8.47 -4.10 2.27
N VAL A 66 -7.26 -3.56 2.19
CA VAL A 66 -6.32 -3.49 3.30
C VAL A 66 -5.98 -2.02 3.55
N THR A 67 -5.99 -1.62 4.82
CA THR A 67 -5.67 -0.25 5.22
C THR A 67 -4.62 -0.30 6.32
N LEU A 68 -3.56 0.49 6.16
CA LEU A 68 -2.53 0.68 7.17
C LEU A 68 -2.56 2.14 7.62
N THR A 69 -2.63 2.34 8.94
CA THR A 69 -2.66 3.69 9.54
C THR A 69 -1.56 3.80 10.59
N LEU A 70 -0.68 4.78 10.42
CA LEU A 70 0.37 5.05 11.38
C LEU A 70 -0.20 5.74 12.63
N PRO A 71 0.41 5.52 13.82
CA PRO A 71 0.12 6.37 14.97
C PRO A 71 0.60 7.80 14.71
N ALA A 72 0.20 8.73 15.58
CA ALA A 72 0.58 10.15 15.45
C ALA A 72 2.10 10.36 15.39
N SER A 73 2.84 9.51 16.07
CA SER A 73 4.31 9.45 15.98
C SER A 73 4.74 8.01 16.20
N CYS A 74 5.86 7.63 15.61
CA CYS A 74 6.37 6.27 15.76
C CYS A 74 7.88 6.27 15.80
N GLU A 75 8.43 5.17 16.31
CA GLU A 75 9.87 4.91 16.26
C GLU A 75 10.28 4.74 14.81
N GLU A 76 11.53 5.05 14.51
CA GLU A 76 12.07 4.90 13.14
C GLU A 76 11.25 5.67 12.10
N GLU A 77 10.75 6.86 12.46
CA GLU A 77 9.85 7.64 11.60
C GLU A 77 10.41 7.85 10.18
N ASP A 78 11.70 8.22 10.09
CA ASP A 78 12.31 8.47 8.76
C ASP A 78 12.36 7.22 7.91
N THR A 79 12.65 6.07 8.53
CA THR A 79 12.67 4.77 7.82
C THR A 79 11.26 4.40 7.37
N VAL A 80 10.28 4.57 8.25
CA VAL A 80 8.88 4.28 7.92
C VAL A 80 8.40 5.15 6.75
N GLN A 81 8.73 6.44 6.76
CA GLN A 81 8.38 7.34 5.66
C GLN A 81 9.07 6.94 4.36
N ALA A 82 10.33 6.51 4.42
CA ALA A 82 11.04 6.03 3.24
C ALA A 82 10.40 4.77 2.66
N VAL A 83 9.96 3.85 3.51
CA VAL A 83 9.27 2.62 3.09
C VAL A 83 7.95 2.97 2.38
N LEU A 84 7.16 3.86 2.96
CA LEU A 84 5.88 4.27 2.37
C LEU A 84 6.07 5.02 1.05
N ALA A 85 7.07 5.91 0.98
CA ALA A 85 7.40 6.61 -0.26
C ALA A 85 7.87 5.65 -1.34
N GLY A 86 8.70 4.67 -0.98
CA GLY A 86 9.17 3.65 -1.90
C GLY A 86 8.04 2.78 -2.43
N MET A 87 7.10 2.41 -1.57
CA MET A 87 5.90 1.68 -1.97
C MET A 87 5.07 2.48 -2.98
N MET A 88 4.88 3.77 -2.72
CA MET A 88 4.13 4.64 -3.62
C MET A 88 4.81 4.76 -4.99
N VAL A 89 6.12 4.97 -5.01
CA VAL A 89 6.91 5.05 -6.25
C VAL A 89 6.81 3.75 -7.04
N TYR A 90 6.94 2.61 -6.36
CA TYR A 90 6.80 1.30 -7.00
C TYR A 90 5.41 1.11 -7.62
N LEU A 91 4.35 1.47 -6.88
CA LEU A 91 2.98 1.31 -7.39
C LEU A 91 2.68 2.25 -8.55
N ILE A 92 3.27 3.45 -8.55
CA ILE A 92 3.18 4.37 -9.70
C ILE A 92 3.85 3.76 -10.94
N ASP A 93 5.03 3.16 -10.76
CA ASP A 93 5.72 2.49 -11.86
C ASP A 93 4.90 1.30 -12.38
N LEU A 94 4.32 0.52 -11.49
CA LEU A 94 3.44 -0.58 -11.86
C LEU A 94 2.20 -0.08 -12.62
N ARG A 95 1.62 1.03 -12.18
CA ARG A 95 0.50 1.67 -12.88
C ARG A 95 0.89 2.08 -14.29
N ASP A 96 2.09 2.62 -14.48
CA ASP A 96 2.55 3.03 -15.80
C ASP A 96 2.69 1.84 -16.74
N GLN A 97 3.02 0.66 -16.22
CA GLN A 97 3.08 -0.58 -16.98
C GLN A 97 1.71 -1.19 -17.26
N TYR A 98 0.77 -1.03 -16.33
CA TYR A 98 -0.57 -1.65 -16.38
C TYR A 98 -1.66 -0.61 -16.11
N PRO A 99 -1.78 0.44 -16.93
CA PRO A 99 -2.64 1.59 -16.61
C PRO A 99 -4.14 1.28 -16.54
N ASP A 100 -4.58 0.18 -17.16
CA ASP A 100 -5.99 -0.20 -17.14
C ASP A 100 -6.38 -1.02 -15.90
N TYR A 101 -5.41 -1.38 -15.06
CA TYR A 101 -5.63 -2.34 -13.97
C TYR A 101 -5.34 -1.80 -12.60
N ILE A 102 -4.69 -0.65 -12.49
CA ILE A 102 -4.30 -0.07 -11.22
C ILE A 102 -4.42 1.46 -11.26
N GLU A 103 -4.91 2.02 -10.17
CA GLU A 103 -5.02 3.46 -9.96
C GLU A 103 -4.27 3.81 -8.67
N VAL A 104 -3.48 4.88 -8.70
CA VAL A 104 -2.71 5.35 -7.54
C VAL A 104 -3.07 6.80 -7.29
N LEU A 105 -3.52 7.10 -6.08
CA LEU A 105 -3.97 8.43 -5.69
C LEU A 105 -3.28 8.88 -4.40
N GLU A 106 -2.99 10.17 -4.32
CA GLU A 106 -2.62 10.83 -3.07
C GLU A 106 -3.83 11.60 -2.58
N VAL A 107 -4.27 11.34 -1.37
CA VAL A 107 -5.45 11.95 -0.79
C VAL A 107 -5.20 12.61 0.58
#